data_87a49ca1c777a3b5bc492fe968392184
#
_entry.id   87a49ca1c777a3b5bc492fe968392184
#
_cell.length_a   1.000
_cell.length_b   1.000
_cell.length_c   1.000
_cell.angle_alpha   90.00
_cell.angle_beta   90.00
_cell.angle_gamma   90.00
#
_symmetry.space_group_name_H-M   'P 1'
#
loop_
_entity.id
_entity.type
_entity.pdbx_description
1 polymer ?
#
loop_
_entity_poly.entity_id
_entity_poly.type
_entity_poly.pdbx_seq_one_letter_code
_entity_poly.pdbx_strand_id
1 'polypeptide(L)'
;MMRSLYSGVSGLQNHQTRMDVIGNNISNVNTTGFKRGRVNFQDMISQQLAGAAKPTEELGGVNPKDIGLGMTIATVEQVFTQGNLQTTGVSTDVAIQGDGFFILKNGDESFYTRNGVFGLDRDGTLVNPANGMRVQGWMARELNGEQVVQTAATPTDLVIPVGSKDPAKATENVHFACNLNKNTPEILEGASANDIAAGTWSIEQE
;
A
#
# COMPACT_ATOMS: atom_id res chain seq x y z
N MET A 1 -15.61 -0.59 51.60
CA MET A 1 -14.25 -0.04 51.40
C MET A 1 -13.37 -0.95 50.51
N MET A 2 -13.33 -2.26 50.74
CA MET A 2 -12.49 -3.16 49.89
C MET A 2 -12.85 -3.10 48.41
N ARG A 3 -14.13 -3.03 48.04
CA ARG A 3 -14.57 -2.98 46.63
C ARG A 3 -14.07 -1.74 45.90
N SER A 4 -14.11 -0.57 46.52
CA SER A 4 -13.62 0.67 45.91
C SER A 4 -12.13 0.67 45.70
N LEU A 5 -11.37 -0.01 46.59
CA LEU A 5 -9.95 -0.21 46.42
C LEU A 5 -9.64 -1.14 45.19
N TYR A 6 -10.37 -2.25 45.08
CA TYR A 6 -10.19 -3.14 43.94
C TYR A 6 -10.60 -2.50 42.60
N SER A 7 -11.70 -1.70 42.61
CA SER A 7 -12.08 -0.92 41.44
C SER A 7 -10.98 0.07 41.03
N GLY A 8 -10.37 0.77 42.00
CA GLY A 8 -9.26 1.67 41.76
C GLY A 8 -8.01 0.96 41.23
N VAL A 9 -7.68 -0.20 41.81
CA VAL A 9 -6.54 -1.02 41.36
C VAL A 9 -6.74 -1.53 39.94
N SER A 10 -7.94 -2.01 39.60
CA SER A 10 -8.25 -2.43 38.21
C SER A 10 -8.08 -1.28 37.23
N GLY A 11 -8.51 -0.07 37.58
CA GLY A 11 -8.30 1.14 36.81
C GLY A 11 -6.82 1.43 36.56
N LEU A 12 -6.00 1.40 37.61
CA LEU A 12 -4.56 1.64 37.51
C LEU A 12 -3.85 0.62 36.60
N GLN A 13 -4.13 -0.68 36.78
CA GLN A 13 -3.56 -1.74 35.94
C GLN A 13 -3.92 -1.59 34.48
N ASN A 14 -5.19 -1.28 34.18
CA ASN A 14 -5.63 -1.11 32.81
C ASN A 14 -5.05 0.16 32.16
N HIS A 15 -4.90 1.25 32.92
CA HIS A 15 -4.21 2.43 32.45
C HIS A 15 -2.71 2.21 32.25
N GLN A 16 -2.07 1.39 33.07
CA GLN A 16 -0.68 0.98 32.85
C GLN A 16 -0.55 0.26 31.50
N THR A 17 -1.39 -0.72 31.21
CA THR A 17 -1.38 -1.40 29.89
C THR A 17 -1.60 -0.41 28.72
N ARG A 18 -2.49 0.58 28.92
CA ARG A 18 -2.67 1.64 27.91
C ARG A 18 -1.39 2.46 27.71
N MET A 19 -0.67 2.78 28.78
CA MET A 19 0.61 3.50 28.70
C MET A 19 1.67 2.66 27.99
N ASP A 20 1.69 1.33 28.17
CA ASP A 20 2.61 0.43 27.46
C ASP A 20 2.34 0.46 25.95
N VAL A 21 1.06 0.43 25.53
CA VAL A 21 0.68 0.53 24.13
C VAL A 21 1.03 1.92 23.55
N ILE A 22 0.83 3.01 24.31
CA ILE A 22 1.24 4.36 23.89
C ILE A 22 2.77 4.44 23.76
N GLY A 23 3.51 3.88 24.71
CA GLY A 23 4.97 3.81 24.66
C GLY A 23 5.48 3.08 23.41
N ASN A 24 4.85 1.96 23.06
CA ASN A 24 5.15 1.24 21.83
C ASN A 24 4.83 2.08 20.58
N ASN A 25 3.69 2.79 20.55
CA ASN A 25 3.35 3.67 19.42
C ASN A 25 4.37 4.80 19.25
N ILE A 26 4.84 5.41 20.36
CA ILE A 26 5.86 6.47 20.33
C ILE A 26 7.20 5.91 19.85
N SER A 27 7.61 4.76 20.35
CA SER A 27 8.86 4.12 19.95
C SER A 27 8.91 3.81 18.46
N ASN A 28 7.76 3.51 17.86
CA ASN A 28 7.64 3.13 16.46
C ASN A 28 7.15 4.27 15.54
N VAL A 29 7.21 5.54 15.98
CA VAL A 29 6.74 6.68 15.18
C VAL A 29 7.48 6.81 13.85
N ASN A 30 8.76 6.44 13.80
CA ASN A 30 9.62 6.47 12.61
C ASN A 30 9.70 5.12 11.89
N THR A 31 8.98 4.09 12.36
CA THR A 31 8.98 2.78 11.71
C THR A 31 8.07 2.80 10.49
N THR A 32 8.63 2.52 9.30
CA THR A 32 7.88 2.50 8.04
C THR A 32 6.83 1.39 8.06
N GLY A 33 5.61 1.74 7.65
CA GLY A 33 4.49 0.79 7.62
C GLY A 33 3.88 0.44 8.98
N PHE A 34 4.35 1.03 10.08
CA PHE A 34 3.79 0.80 11.42
C PHE A 34 2.34 1.28 11.52
N LYS A 35 1.51 0.51 12.19
CA LYS A 35 0.12 0.85 12.50
C LYS A 35 -0.05 0.95 14.00
N ARG A 36 -0.56 2.10 14.46
CA ARG A 36 -0.72 2.37 15.90
C ARG A 36 -1.71 1.40 16.55
N GLY A 37 -1.37 0.95 17.74
CA GLY A 37 -2.30 0.24 18.61
C GLY A 37 -3.23 1.21 19.34
N ARG A 38 -4.48 0.80 19.57
CA ARG A 38 -5.49 1.49 20.37
C ARG A 38 -6.07 0.52 21.40
N VAL A 39 -6.15 0.96 22.65
CA VAL A 39 -6.76 0.20 23.73
C VAL A 39 -8.17 0.72 23.97
N ASN A 40 -9.13 -0.18 23.91
CA ASN A 40 -10.52 0.09 24.26
C ASN A 40 -10.83 -0.52 25.63
N PHE A 41 -11.53 0.22 26.45
CA PHE A 41 -11.96 -0.21 27.77
C PHE A 41 -13.44 -0.53 27.78
N GLN A 42 -13.82 -1.41 28.69
CA GLN A 42 -15.21 -1.72 28.99
C GLN A 42 -15.43 -1.70 30.51
N ASP A 43 -16.64 -1.32 30.90
CA ASP A 43 -17.07 -1.42 32.28
C ASP A 43 -17.26 -2.88 32.70
N MET A 44 -16.97 -3.19 33.93
CA MET A 44 -17.30 -4.48 34.54
C MET A 44 -18.76 -4.48 34.98
N ILE A 45 -19.22 -5.63 35.47
CA ILE A 45 -20.58 -5.79 35.99
C ILE A 45 -20.82 -4.81 37.11
N SER A 46 -21.94 -4.07 37.04
CA SER A 46 -22.42 -3.20 38.13
C SER A 46 -23.21 -3.99 39.13
N GLN A 47 -23.03 -3.67 40.42
CA GLN A 47 -23.83 -4.23 41.51
C GLN A 47 -25.00 -3.32 41.80
N GLN A 48 -26.20 -3.84 41.70
CA GLN A 48 -27.42 -3.12 42.09
C GLN A 48 -27.61 -3.14 43.59
N LEU A 49 -27.66 -1.95 44.22
CA LEU A 49 -27.93 -1.79 45.64
C LEU A 49 -29.43 -1.67 45.93
N ALA A 50 -30.16 -1.00 45.04
CA ALA A 50 -31.60 -0.85 45.14
C ALA A 50 -32.23 -0.90 43.75
N GLY A 51 -33.34 -1.61 43.60
CA GLY A 51 -34.08 -1.70 42.36
C GLY A 51 -34.84 -0.41 42.04
N ALA A 52 -35.24 -0.24 40.78
CA ALA A 52 -36.14 0.81 40.36
C ALA A 52 -37.56 0.59 40.96
N ALA A 53 -38.21 1.63 41.44
CA ALA A 53 -39.62 1.59 41.84
C ALA A 53 -40.45 2.41 40.84
N LYS A 54 -41.60 1.83 40.45
CA LYS A 54 -42.56 2.54 39.57
C LYS A 54 -43.24 3.68 40.34
N PRO A 55 -43.58 4.78 39.67
CA PRO A 55 -44.41 5.83 40.31
C PRO A 55 -45.78 5.31 40.70
N THR A 56 -46.26 5.71 41.86
CA THR A 56 -47.61 5.51 42.38
C THR A 56 -48.33 6.84 42.40
N GLU A 57 -49.64 6.85 42.69
CA GLU A 57 -50.41 8.10 42.70
C GLU A 57 -49.92 9.12 43.75
N GLU A 58 -49.25 8.66 44.81
CA GLU A 58 -48.74 9.50 45.89
C GLU A 58 -47.22 9.72 45.87
N LEU A 59 -46.46 8.88 45.19
CA LEU A 59 -44.99 8.90 45.18
C LEU A 59 -44.46 8.78 43.76
N GLY A 60 -43.50 9.66 43.43
CA GLY A 60 -42.76 9.59 42.16
C GLY A 60 -41.89 8.31 42.03
N GLY A 61 -41.56 7.91 40.80
CA GLY A 61 -40.67 6.79 40.54
C GLY A 61 -39.24 7.01 41.06
N VAL A 62 -38.61 5.96 41.51
CA VAL A 62 -37.21 5.98 41.98
C VAL A 62 -36.33 5.19 41.03
N ASN A 63 -35.23 5.80 40.57
CA ASN A 63 -34.24 5.15 39.72
C ASN A 63 -33.43 4.11 40.52
N PRO A 64 -32.90 3.06 39.84
CA PRO A 64 -32.05 2.08 40.49
C PRO A 64 -30.75 2.72 40.98
N LYS A 65 -30.19 2.17 42.05
CA LYS A 65 -28.89 2.57 42.59
C LYS A 65 -27.89 1.46 42.30
N ASP A 66 -27.00 1.71 41.36
CA ASP A 66 -25.97 0.76 40.92
C ASP A 66 -24.57 1.25 41.26
N ILE A 67 -23.69 0.34 41.62
CA ILE A 67 -22.27 0.63 41.84
C ILE A 67 -21.45 -0.20 40.89
N GLY A 68 -20.62 0.46 40.06
CA GLY A 68 -19.64 -0.19 39.17
C GLY A 68 -18.51 -0.89 39.96
N LEU A 69 -18.07 -2.03 39.49
CA LEU A 69 -17.02 -2.82 40.13
C LEU A 69 -15.62 -2.60 39.51
N GLY A 70 -15.48 -1.64 38.60
CA GLY A 70 -14.24 -1.31 37.91
C GLY A 70 -14.32 -1.48 36.41
N MET A 71 -13.17 -1.48 35.76
CA MET A 71 -13.05 -1.57 34.29
C MET A 71 -12.07 -2.68 33.89
N THR A 72 -12.22 -3.17 32.68
CA THR A 72 -11.28 -4.11 32.06
C THR A 72 -10.96 -3.67 30.64
N ILE A 73 -9.87 -4.21 30.07
CA ILE A 73 -9.53 -3.99 28.68
C ILE A 73 -10.46 -4.86 27.82
N ALA A 74 -11.21 -4.24 26.92
CA ALA A 74 -12.04 -4.95 25.95
C ALA A 74 -11.20 -5.51 24.80
N THR A 75 -10.40 -4.64 24.16
CA THR A 75 -9.58 -5.00 23.01
C THR A 75 -8.34 -4.11 22.92
N VAL A 76 -7.30 -4.66 22.33
CA VAL A 76 -6.16 -3.90 21.81
C VAL A 76 -6.15 -4.11 20.30
N GLU A 77 -6.54 -3.09 19.55
CA GLU A 77 -6.71 -3.15 18.11
C GLU A 77 -5.67 -2.31 17.37
N GLN A 78 -5.32 -2.71 16.15
CA GLN A 78 -4.50 -1.91 15.26
C GLN A 78 -5.38 -1.02 14.39
N VAL A 79 -5.00 0.25 14.26
CA VAL A 79 -5.72 1.25 13.46
C VAL A 79 -5.05 1.36 12.09
N PHE A 80 -5.74 0.89 11.04
CA PHE A 80 -5.25 0.85 9.66
C PHE A 80 -5.48 2.13 8.85
N THR A 81 -5.55 3.28 9.49
CA THR A 81 -5.64 4.55 8.74
C THR A 81 -4.39 4.79 7.90
N GLN A 82 -4.56 5.50 6.78
CA GLN A 82 -3.46 5.90 5.92
C GLN A 82 -2.51 6.83 6.69
N GLY A 83 -1.23 6.49 6.69
CA GLY A 83 -0.18 7.34 7.22
C GLY A 83 0.25 8.41 6.22
N ASN A 84 1.09 9.33 6.66
CA ASN A 84 1.69 10.32 5.79
C ASN A 84 2.71 9.67 4.86
N LEU A 85 2.66 10.01 3.57
CA LEU A 85 3.64 9.55 2.58
C LEU A 85 4.86 10.46 2.64
N GLN A 86 6.04 9.86 2.75
CA GLN A 86 7.31 10.58 2.81
C GLN A 86 8.18 10.16 1.62
N THR A 87 8.72 11.14 0.92
CA THR A 87 9.66 10.90 -0.19
C THR A 87 11.04 10.59 0.38
N THR A 88 11.61 9.44 -0.01
CA THR A 88 12.94 8.98 0.41
C THR A 88 14.04 9.32 -0.60
N GLY A 89 13.68 9.60 -1.86
CA GLY A 89 14.62 9.82 -2.95
C GLY A 89 15.25 8.53 -3.51
N VAL A 90 14.83 7.35 -3.02
CA VAL A 90 15.28 6.05 -3.52
C VAL A 90 14.21 5.50 -4.47
N SER A 91 14.62 5.11 -5.69
CA SER A 91 13.70 4.66 -6.75
C SER A 91 13.02 3.33 -6.48
N THR A 92 13.59 2.50 -5.60
CA THR A 92 13.04 1.19 -5.22
C THR A 92 12.08 1.25 -4.04
N ASP A 93 12.01 2.40 -3.36
CA ASP A 93 11.07 2.59 -2.25
C ASP A 93 9.67 2.87 -2.80
N VAL A 94 8.71 2.09 -2.37
CA VAL A 94 7.32 2.19 -2.79
C VAL A 94 6.39 2.27 -1.60
N ALA A 95 5.27 2.96 -1.76
CA ALA A 95 4.24 3.06 -0.72
C ALA A 95 2.86 2.77 -1.29
N ILE A 96 2.04 2.06 -0.53
CA ILE A 96 0.64 1.80 -0.89
C ILE A 96 -0.22 2.95 -0.38
N GLN A 97 -0.94 3.60 -1.29
CA GLN A 97 -2.00 4.55 -0.97
C GLN A 97 -3.34 3.81 -1.02
N GLY A 98 -4.06 3.81 0.11
CA GLY A 98 -5.28 3.02 0.26
C GLY A 98 -5.05 1.68 0.97
N ASP A 99 -5.97 0.74 0.78
CA ASP A 99 -5.95 -0.57 1.42
C ASP A 99 -5.13 -1.59 0.60
N GLY A 100 -4.42 -2.49 1.30
CA GLY A 100 -3.60 -3.53 0.68
C GLY A 100 -2.31 -3.79 1.42
N PHE A 101 -1.58 -4.83 1.01
CA PHE A 101 -0.28 -5.23 1.55
C PHE A 101 0.63 -5.68 0.42
N PHE A 102 1.93 -5.50 0.59
CA PHE A 102 2.92 -6.16 -0.24
C PHE A 102 3.01 -7.63 0.16
N ILE A 103 3.13 -8.50 -0.81
CA ILE A 103 3.29 -9.93 -0.60
C ILE A 103 4.79 -10.24 -0.67
N LEU A 104 5.30 -10.84 0.40
CA LEU A 104 6.66 -11.33 0.48
C LEU A 104 6.64 -12.86 0.52
N LYS A 105 7.62 -13.51 -0.10
CA LYS A 105 7.75 -14.96 -0.11
C LYS A 105 9.09 -15.40 0.46
N ASN A 106 9.03 -16.41 1.31
CA ASN A 106 10.19 -17.12 1.81
C ASN A 106 9.97 -18.64 1.64
N GLY A 107 10.56 -19.23 0.61
CA GLY A 107 10.26 -20.61 0.24
C GLY A 107 8.81 -20.78 -0.17
N ASP A 108 8.04 -21.57 0.60
CA ASP A 108 6.62 -21.82 0.36
C ASP A 108 5.68 -20.93 1.18
N GLU A 109 6.22 -20.16 2.14
CA GLU A 109 5.42 -19.29 3.02
C GLU A 109 5.26 -17.90 2.44
N SER A 110 4.04 -17.35 2.54
CA SER A 110 3.71 -15.99 2.13
C SER A 110 3.50 -15.09 3.33
N PHE A 111 4.15 -13.94 3.33
CA PHE A 111 4.05 -12.91 4.37
C PHE A 111 3.50 -11.62 3.76
N TYR A 112 2.83 -10.83 4.59
CA TYR A 112 2.22 -9.57 4.19
C TYR A 112 2.85 -8.42 4.96
N THR A 113 3.25 -7.35 4.26
CA THR A 113 3.84 -6.17 4.88
C THR A 113 3.30 -4.88 4.29
N ARG A 114 3.35 -3.81 5.08
CA ARG A 114 3.12 -2.43 4.62
C ARG A 114 4.43 -1.66 4.43
N ASN A 115 5.54 -2.24 4.86
CA ASN A 115 6.85 -1.65 4.62
C ASN A 115 7.22 -1.81 3.15
N GLY A 116 7.44 -0.70 2.46
CA GLY A 116 7.79 -0.66 1.04
C GLY A 116 9.26 -0.29 0.78
N VAL A 117 10.12 -0.43 1.77
CA VAL A 117 11.57 -0.27 1.59
C VAL A 117 12.11 -1.55 0.98
N PHE A 118 12.39 -1.51 -0.32
CA PHE A 118 12.89 -2.66 -1.07
C PHE A 118 14.26 -2.36 -1.69
N GLY A 119 15.04 -3.41 -1.87
CA GLY A 119 16.31 -3.37 -2.58
C GLY A 119 16.29 -4.31 -3.77
N LEU A 120 17.23 -4.11 -4.69
CA LEU A 120 17.48 -5.03 -5.80
C LEU A 120 18.65 -5.95 -5.45
N ASP A 121 18.46 -7.23 -5.67
CA ASP A 121 19.51 -8.24 -5.58
C ASP A 121 20.36 -8.21 -6.85
N ARG A 122 21.46 -8.94 -6.86
CA ARG A 122 22.38 -9.07 -8.01
C ARG A 122 21.67 -9.48 -9.30
N ASP A 123 20.67 -10.33 -9.18
CA ASP A 123 19.89 -10.85 -10.31
C ASP A 123 18.73 -9.92 -10.71
N GLY A 124 18.63 -8.73 -10.09
CA GLY A 124 17.55 -7.78 -10.32
C GLY A 124 16.23 -8.16 -9.63
N THR A 125 16.23 -9.15 -8.75
CA THR A 125 15.03 -9.50 -7.96
C THR A 125 14.78 -8.48 -6.87
N LEU A 126 13.52 -8.04 -6.72
CA LEU A 126 13.13 -7.12 -5.67
C LEU A 126 13.02 -7.86 -4.34
N VAL A 127 13.81 -7.46 -3.36
CA VAL A 127 13.90 -8.11 -2.04
C VAL A 127 13.73 -7.10 -0.91
N ASN A 128 13.27 -7.57 0.24
CA ASN A 128 13.29 -6.78 1.46
C ASN A 128 14.68 -6.88 2.10
N PRO A 129 15.44 -5.77 2.24
CA PRO A 129 16.82 -5.81 2.73
C PRO A 129 16.95 -6.26 4.19
N ALA A 130 15.87 -6.18 4.99
CA ALA A 130 15.90 -6.58 6.40
C ALA A 130 15.95 -8.10 6.59
N ASN A 131 15.32 -8.87 5.71
CA ASN A 131 15.17 -10.32 5.87
C ASN A 131 15.43 -11.13 4.59
N GLY A 132 15.75 -10.48 3.47
CA GLY A 132 16.02 -11.13 2.18
C GLY A 132 14.83 -11.80 1.51
N MET A 133 13.60 -11.57 2.00
CA MET A 133 12.39 -12.12 1.39
C MET A 133 12.11 -11.46 0.03
N ARG A 134 11.69 -12.26 -0.94
CA ARG A 134 11.39 -11.79 -2.30
C ARG A 134 9.99 -11.20 -2.38
N VAL A 135 9.87 -10.09 -3.09
CA VAL A 135 8.58 -9.43 -3.34
C VAL A 135 7.85 -10.16 -4.46
N GLN A 136 6.59 -10.46 -4.23
CA GLN A 136 5.73 -11.14 -5.21
C GLN A 136 4.82 -10.14 -5.92
N GLY A 137 4.59 -10.41 -7.21
CA GLY A 137 3.68 -9.60 -8.03
C GLY A 137 3.47 -10.20 -9.40
N TRP A 138 2.91 -9.41 -10.30
CA TRP A 138 2.67 -9.80 -11.69
C TRP A 138 3.57 -8.99 -12.62
N MET A 139 4.34 -9.71 -13.43
CA MET A 139 5.15 -9.11 -14.48
C MET A 139 4.30 -8.90 -15.73
N ALA A 140 4.54 -7.81 -16.44
CA ALA A 140 3.97 -7.61 -17.75
C ALA A 140 4.55 -8.64 -18.73
N ARG A 141 3.68 -9.25 -19.54
CA ARG A 141 4.07 -10.15 -20.63
C ARG A 141 3.60 -9.55 -21.95
N GLU A 142 4.41 -9.70 -22.95
CA GLU A 142 4.04 -9.30 -24.31
C GLU A 142 3.06 -10.33 -24.87
N LEU A 143 1.87 -9.88 -25.20
CA LEU A 143 0.82 -10.66 -25.84
C LEU A 143 0.37 -9.91 -27.09
N ASN A 144 0.57 -10.48 -28.26
CA ASN A 144 0.21 -9.86 -29.56
C ASN A 144 0.83 -8.46 -29.80
N GLY A 145 2.03 -8.18 -29.28
CA GLY A 145 2.70 -6.89 -29.41
C GLY A 145 2.29 -5.83 -28.39
N GLU A 146 1.39 -6.15 -27.47
CA GLU A 146 1.03 -5.30 -26.32
C GLU A 146 1.52 -5.89 -25.01
N GLN A 147 2.01 -5.02 -24.12
CA GLN A 147 2.40 -5.45 -22.77
C GLN A 147 1.16 -5.50 -21.87
N VAL A 148 0.74 -6.71 -21.49
CA VAL A 148 -0.43 -6.96 -20.64
C VAL A 148 -0.02 -7.57 -19.32
N VAL A 149 -0.55 -7.03 -18.22
CA VAL A 149 -0.38 -7.61 -16.88
C VAL A 149 -1.53 -8.56 -16.59
N GLN A 150 -1.24 -9.87 -16.50
CA GLN A 150 -2.23 -10.88 -16.18
C GLN A 150 -2.34 -11.06 -14.66
N THR A 151 -3.29 -10.39 -14.04
CA THR A 151 -3.53 -10.47 -12.58
C THR A 151 -4.26 -11.76 -12.14
N ALA A 152 -4.78 -12.54 -13.07
CA ALA A 152 -5.44 -13.83 -12.78
C ALA A 152 -4.46 -14.99 -12.51
N ALA A 153 -3.17 -14.80 -12.87
CA ALA A 153 -2.15 -15.81 -12.61
C ALA A 153 -1.63 -15.72 -11.16
N THR A 154 -1.02 -16.81 -10.67
CA THR A 154 -0.34 -16.80 -9.37
C THR A 154 0.78 -15.76 -9.38
N PRO A 155 0.93 -14.94 -8.30
CA PRO A 155 2.02 -13.97 -8.22
C PRO A 155 3.37 -14.68 -8.26
N THR A 156 4.30 -14.08 -8.98
CA THR A 156 5.69 -14.57 -9.15
C THR A 156 6.68 -13.56 -8.59
N ASP A 157 7.95 -13.94 -8.46
CA ASP A 157 9.00 -13.03 -8.02
C ASP A 157 9.10 -11.85 -8.99
N LEU A 158 9.15 -10.64 -8.44
CA LEU A 158 9.34 -9.43 -9.23
C LEU A 158 10.82 -9.27 -9.57
N VAL A 159 11.14 -9.34 -10.86
CA VAL A 159 12.50 -9.17 -11.38
C VAL A 159 12.57 -7.94 -12.27
N ILE A 160 13.43 -7.00 -11.91
CA ILE A 160 13.71 -5.80 -12.70
C ILE A 160 15.07 -6.03 -13.39
N PRO A 161 15.11 -6.32 -14.70
CA PRO A 161 16.35 -6.61 -15.39
C PRO A 161 17.20 -5.34 -15.51
N VAL A 162 18.13 -5.15 -14.58
CA VAL A 162 19.05 -4.01 -14.59
C VAL A 162 20.07 -4.21 -15.70
N GLY A 163 20.14 -3.23 -16.61
CA GLY A 163 21.09 -3.27 -17.74
C GLY A 163 20.64 -4.05 -18.97
N SER A 164 19.39 -4.53 -19.02
CA SER A 164 18.81 -5.05 -20.25
C SER A 164 18.69 -3.93 -21.28
N LYS A 165 19.00 -4.24 -22.54
CA LYS A 165 18.78 -3.34 -23.67
C LYS A 165 17.59 -3.86 -24.45
N ASP A 166 16.65 -3.00 -24.75
CA ASP A 166 15.58 -3.35 -25.69
C ASP A 166 16.21 -3.67 -27.05
N PRO A 167 15.85 -4.80 -27.69
CA PRO A 167 16.32 -5.10 -29.02
C PRO A 167 15.81 -4.01 -29.98
N ALA A 168 16.69 -3.58 -30.87
CA ALA A 168 16.31 -2.63 -31.90
C ALA A 168 15.16 -3.21 -32.74
N LYS A 169 14.03 -2.52 -32.79
CA LYS A 169 12.90 -2.90 -33.64
C LYS A 169 13.04 -2.15 -34.96
N ALA A 170 13.09 -2.91 -36.07
CA ALA A 170 13.10 -2.31 -37.40
C ALA A 170 11.84 -1.45 -37.58
N THR A 171 12.01 -0.25 -38.13
CA THR A 171 10.89 0.63 -38.48
C THR A 171 10.18 0.05 -39.71
N GLU A 172 8.95 -0.43 -39.54
CA GLU A 172 8.14 -0.99 -40.61
C GLU A 172 7.35 0.08 -41.36
N ASN A 173 6.90 1.10 -40.64
CA ASN A 173 6.07 2.16 -41.22
C ASN A 173 6.55 3.53 -40.76
N VAL A 174 6.74 4.45 -41.70
CA VAL A 174 7.04 5.85 -41.40
C VAL A 174 5.95 6.70 -42.07
N HIS A 175 5.19 7.41 -41.25
CA HIS A 175 4.16 8.33 -41.74
C HIS A 175 4.73 9.74 -41.74
N PHE A 176 4.83 10.34 -42.96
CA PHE A 176 5.20 11.73 -43.07
C PHE A 176 3.93 12.57 -43.28
N ALA A 177 3.75 13.55 -42.43
CA ALA A 177 2.71 14.58 -42.59
C ALA A 177 3.41 15.92 -42.72
N CYS A 178 3.52 16.42 -43.93
CA CYS A 178 4.08 17.74 -44.22
C CYS A 178 3.21 18.53 -45.19
N ASN A 179 3.18 19.85 -45.05
CA ASN A 179 2.59 20.74 -46.02
C ASN A 179 3.61 20.97 -47.14
N LEU A 180 3.27 20.56 -48.37
CA LEU A 180 4.05 20.88 -49.54
C LEU A 180 3.82 22.33 -49.92
N ASN A 181 4.87 23.12 -50.05
CA ASN A 181 4.79 24.48 -50.53
C ASN A 181 4.53 24.45 -52.04
N LYS A 182 3.43 25.05 -52.48
CA LYS A 182 3.04 25.15 -53.90
C LYS A 182 4.10 25.82 -54.80
N ASN A 183 4.96 26.66 -54.22
CA ASN A 183 5.97 27.42 -54.96
C ASN A 183 7.37 26.80 -54.87
N THR A 184 7.52 25.57 -54.36
CA THR A 184 8.80 24.88 -54.39
C THR A 184 9.08 24.37 -55.80
N PRO A 185 10.23 24.70 -56.43
CA PRO A 185 10.54 24.17 -57.74
C PRO A 185 10.57 22.63 -57.68
N GLU A 186 10.12 21.98 -58.72
CA GLU A 186 10.12 20.52 -58.82
C GLU A 186 11.58 20.01 -58.73
N ILE A 187 11.94 19.41 -57.61
CA ILE A 187 13.26 18.84 -57.35
C ILE A 187 13.43 17.48 -58.09
N LEU A 188 12.33 17.00 -58.67
CA LEU A 188 12.27 15.66 -59.27
C LEU A 188 12.01 15.69 -60.79
N GLU A 189 12.75 16.50 -61.51
CA GLU A 189 12.73 16.42 -62.97
C GLU A 189 13.36 15.06 -63.38
N GLY A 190 12.50 14.02 -63.57
CA GLY A 190 12.89 12.72 -64.04
C GLY A 190 12.59 11.52 -63.15
N ALA A 191 12.15 11.70 -61.90
CA ALA A 191 11.74 10.59 -61.06
C ALA A 191 10.30 10.12 -61.32
N SER A 192 10.12 8.88 -61.73
CA SER A 192 8.80 8.29 -61.90
C SER A 192 8.18 7.91 -60.56
N ALA A 193 6.84 7.85 -60.48
CA ALA A 193 6.13 7.39 -59.28
C ALA A 193 6.57 5.98 -58.82
N ASN A 194 7.08 5.16 -59.73
CA ASN A 194 7.58 3.81 -59.43
C ASN A 194 8.97 3.84 -58.78
N ASP A 195 9.80 4.85 -59.08
CA ASP A 195 11.13 4.99 -58.47
C ASP A 195 11.01 5.45 -57.02
N ILE A 196 10.01 6.25 -56.71
CA ILE A 196 9.68 6.67 -55.34
C ILE A 196 9.18 5.48 -54.51
N ALA A 197 8.35 4.63 -55.09
CA ALA A 197 7.82 3.44 -54.46
C ALA A 197 8.89 2.35 -54.19
N ALA A 198 9.94 2.32 -55.05
CA ALA A 198 11.04 1.38 -54.92
C ALA A 198 12.15 1.83 -53.93
N GLY A 199 12.13 3.05 -53.44
CA GLY A 199 13.13 3.58 -52.51
C GLY A 199 14.55 3.67 -53.08
N THR A 200 14.69 3.75 -54.43
CA THR A 200 15.96 3.68 -55.14
C THR A 200 16.56 5.04 -55.52
N TRP A 201 16.07 6.13 -54.92
CA TRP A 201 16.64 7.44 -55.22
C TRP A 201 17.53 7.92 -54.04
N SER A 202 18.68 8.41 -54.43
CA SER A 202 19.64 9.05 -53.52
C SER A 202 19.69 10.55 -53.76
N ILE A 203 19.76 11.32 -52.69
CA ILE A 203 20.03 12.76 -52.78
C ILE A 203 21.52 12.92 -52.95
N GLU A 204 21.99 13.30 -54.15
CA GLU A 204 23.35 13.82 -54.33
C GLU A 204 23.36 15.24 -53.76
N GLN A 205 24.17 15.46 -52.70
CA GLN A 205 24.47 16.82 -52.25
C GLN A 205 25.60 17.38 -53.13
N GLU A 206 25.33 18.48 -53.85
CA GLU A 206 26.38 19.39 -54.31
C GLU A 206 26.87 20.28 -53.18
#